data_32c78945aea44316833b6815e7d3d030
#
_entry.id   32c78945aea44316833b6815e7d3d030
#
_cell.length_a   1.000
_cell.length_b   1.000
_cell.length_c   1.000
_cell.angle_alpha   90.00
_cell.angle_beta   90.00
_cell.angle_gamma   90.00
#
_symmetry.space_group_name_H-M   'P 1'
#
loop_
_entity.id
_entity.type
_entity.pdbx_description
1 polymer ?
#
loop_
_entity_poly.entity_id
_entity_poly.type
_entity_poly.pdbx_seq_one_letter_code
_entity_poly.pdbx_strand_id
1 'polypeptide(L)'
;MLPKFKISYLWFPFLWLGYLSHSLFIIFIIFIMLMFHELAHLLVARYFNYKISNIILYPFGIGAQIESIGWGNVYHELLILISGPTMHLIYPFCFLLCKQTNIISPNFYNYLIHLNFSILIFNLLPIYPLDGGRILSSLFHFIMPFHLAQKCTLFFSLFHLCFIFLYFITFNISSIIVMLFLLIQIIIAYHQRNYTRRQFYFYRKYHPVSYKIYAHPYQDIYRQRYNLIKCRNVWMKEEDWLDYYLGDFVKIDPQHFTIL
;
A
#
# COMPACT_ATOMS: atom_id res chain seq x y z
N MET A 1 18.83 -6.02 -12.58
CA MET A 1 19.14 -4.57 -12.47
C MET A 1 19.10 -4.18 -11.00
N LEU A 2 20.04 -3.36 -10.54
CA LEU A 2 19.98 -2.79 -9.20
C LEU A 2 18.90 -1.70 -9.13
N PRO A 3 18.14 -1.59 -8.03
CA PRO A 3 17.14 -0.55 -7.88
C PRO A 3 17.78 0.84 -7.94
N LYS A 4 17.10 1.78 -8.59
CA LYS A 4 17.55 3.19 -8.60
C LYS A 4 17.25 3.80 -7.23
N PHE A 5 18.28 4.34 -6.59
CA PHE A 5 18.16 5.00 -5.29
C PHE A 5 18.07 6.52 -5.48
N LYS A 6 17.06 7.15 -4.87
CA LYS A 6 16.84 8.60 -4.90
C LYS A 6 16.56 9.11 -3.50
N ILE A 7 17.01 10.32 -3.21
CA ILE A 7 16.67 11.05 -1.97
C ILE A 7 15.66 12.13 -2.34
N SER A 8 14.57 12.21 -1.59
CA SER A 8 13.52 13.21 -1.81
C SER A 8 13.98 14.60 -1.36
N TYR A 9 13.65 15.62 -2.14
CA TYR A 9 13.87 17.04 -1.74
C TYR A 9 13.07 17.46 -0.50
N LEU A 10 12.07 16.67 -0.08
CA LEU A 10 11.30 16.91 1.13
C LEU A 10 12.13 16.86 2.43
N TRP A 11 13.36 16.33 2.37
CA TRP A 11 14.28 16.33 3.50
C TRP A 11 14.62 17.76 3.98
N PHE A 12 14.78 18.72 3.06
CA PHE A 12 15.15 20.09 3.42
C PHE A 12 14.12 20.77 4.33
N PRO A 13 12.84 20.94 3.93
CA PRO A 13 11.85 21.58 4.79
C PRO A 13 11.58 20.77 6.07
N PHE A 14 11.69 19.44 6.00
CA PHE A 14 11.45 18.58 7.16
C PHE A 14 12.52 18.72 8.24
N LEU A 15 13.79 18.73 7.88
CA LEU A 15 14.91 18.97 8.79
C LEU A 15 14.89 20.40 9.34
N TRP A 16 14.51 21.37 8.50
CA TRP A 16 14.38 22.76 8.93
C TRP A 16 13.29 22.93 10.01
N LEU A 17 12.12 22.34 9.80
CA LEU A 17 11.03 22.32 10.81
C LEU A 17 11.46 21.57 12.08
N GLY A 18 12.14 20.45 11.95
CA GLY A 18 12.66 19.69 13.08
C GLY A 18 13.69 20.46 13.91
N TYR A 19 14.53 21.27 13.25
CA TYR A 19 15.48 22.15 13.90
C TYR A 19 14.77 23.26 14.68
N LEU A 20 13.81 23.94 14.05
CA LEU A 20 13.02 25.00 14.67
C LEU A 20 12.21 24.53 15.89
N SER A 21 11.69 23.29 15.83
CA SER A 21 10.90 22.69 16.92
C SER A 21 11.72 21.97 17.99
N HIS A 22 13.05 21.99 17.90
CA HIS A 22 13.98 21.25 18.78
C HIS A 22 13.67 19.74 18.91
N SER A 23 13.02 19.13 17.89
CA SER A 23 12.56 17.74 17.90
C SER A 23 13.32 16.82 16.95
N LEU A 24 14.50 17.22 16.47
CA LEU A 24 15.32 16.43 15.53
C LEU A 24 15.61 15.03 16.04
N PHE A 25 15.86 14.86 17.35
CA PHE A 25 16.16 13.55 17.93
C PHE A 25 14.97 12.60 17.84
N ILE A 26 13.77 13.09 18.15
CA ILE A 26 12.52 12.28 18.04
C ILE A 26 12.22 11.95 16.59
N ILE A 27 12.38 12.93 15.70
CA ILE A 27 12.21 12.74 14.25
C ILE A 27 13.17 11.65 13.73
N PHE A 28 14.41 11.64 14.18
CA PHE A 28 15.40 10.63 13.80
C PHE A 28 14.99 9.22 14.28
N ILE A 29 14.46 9.09 15.50
CA ILE A 29 13.95 7.80 16.01
C ILE A 29 12.78 7.32 15.17
N ILE A 30 11.79 8.20 14.89
CA ILE A 30 10.65 7.87 14.04
C ILE A 30 11.11 7.41 12.66
N PHE A 31 12.07 8.14 12.08
CA PHE A 31 12.63 7.78 10.78
C PHE A 31 13.28 6.39 10.80
N ILE A 32 14.07 6.05 11.82
CA ILE A 32 14.66 4.72 11.96
C ILE A 32 13.58 3.65 12.08
N MET A 33 12.56 3.87 12.89
CA MET A 33 11.46 2.92 13.05
C MET A 33 10.73 2.69 11.72
N LEU A 34 10.37 3.75 11.01
CA LEU A 34 9.72 3.65 9.70
C LEU A 34 10.63 3.06 8.63
N MET A 35 11.93 3.35 8.68
CA MET A 35 12.90 2.75 7.76
C MET A 35 12.96 1.23 7.89
N PHE A 36 13.01 0.69 9.10
CA PHE A 36 13.01 -0.76 9.31
C PHE A 36 11.65 -1.39 9.01
N HIS A 37 10.54 -0.68 9.26
CA HIS A 37 9.21 -1.09 8.86
C HIS A 37 9.14 -1.29 7.33
N GLU A 38 9.55 -0.29 6.55
CA GLU A 38 9.59 -0.38 5.07
C GLU A 38 10.59 -1.43 4.57
N LEU A 39 11.74 -1.55 5.25
CA LEU A 39 12.73 -2.57 4.92
C LEU A 39 12.16 -3.98 5.07
N ALA A 40 11.31 -4.22 6.08
CA ALA A 40 10.64 -5.51 6.26
C ALA A 40 9.74 -5.84 5.06
N HIS A 41 8.95 -4.90 4.56
CA HIS A 41 8.17 -5.07 3.32
C HIS A 41 9.06 -5.46 2.13
N LEU A 42 10.19 -4.77 1.97
CA LEU A 42 11.12 -5.02 0.87
C LEU A 42 11.81 -6.38 0.95
N LEU A 43 12.21 -6.80 2.15
CA LEU A 43 12.86 -8.09 2.36
C LEU A 43 11.90 -9.24 2.02
N VAL A 44 10.65 -9.17 2.48
CA VAL A 44 9.64 -10.17 2.17
C VAL A 44 9.24 -10.14 0.69
N ALA A 45 9.13 -8.96 0.07
CA ALA A 45 8.90 -8.84 -1.37
C ALA A 45 10.03 -9.50 -2.18
N ARG A 46 11.28 -9.28 -1.78
CA ARG A 46 12.44 -9.90 -2.42
C ARG A 46 12.48 -11.41 -2.23
N TYR A 47 12.10 -11.91 -1.06
CA TYR A 47 11.96 -13.34 -0.81
C TYR A 47 10.97 -14.01 -1.77
N PHE A 48 9.88 -13.34 -2.10
CA PHE A 48 8.92 -13.80 -3.11
C PHE A 48 9.31 -13.44 -4.56
N ASN A 49 10.55 -13.02 -4.81
CA ASN A 49 11.08 -12.66 -6.12
C ASN A 49 10.38 -11.50 -6.83
N TYR A 50 9.72 -10.61 -6.08
CA TYR A 50 9.22 -9.37 -6.67
C TYR A 50 10.38 -8.44 -7.04
N LYS A 51 10.28 -7.81 -8.22
CA LYS A 51 11.27 -6.82 -8.66
C LYS A 51 11.02 -5.48 -7.95
N ILE A 52 12.09 -4.92 -7.42
CA ILE A 52 12.10 -3.59 -6.82
C ILE A 52 12.76 -2.65 -7.83
N SER A 53 11.98 -1.72 -8.41
CA SER A 53 12.47 -0.85 -9.48
C SER A 53 13.09 0.43 -8.95
N ASN A 54 12.45 1.11 -8.04
CA ASN A 54 12.91 2.38 -7.47
C ASN A 54 12.81 2.37 -5.94
N ILE A 55 13.81 2.94 -5.29
CA ILE A 55 13.81 3.19 -3.85
C ILE A 55 14.00 4.69 -3.65
N ILE A 56 13.03 5.35 -3.03
CA ILE A 56 13.07 6.78 -2.73
C ILE A 56 13.05 6.97 -1.23
N LEU A 57 14.08 7.62 -0.70
CA LEU A 57 14.18 7.94 0.71
C LEU A 57 13.39 9.22 1.01
N TYR A 58 12.32 9.09 1.76
CA TYR A 58 11.51 10.19 2.27
C TYR A 58 11.86 10.47 3.74
N PRO A 59 11.59 11.66 4.29
CA PRO A 59 11.80 11.95 5.71
C PRO A 59 10.96 11.07 6.66
N PHE A 60 9.89 10.53 6.15
CA PHE A 60 8.95 9.67 6.87
C PHE A 60 9.03 8.19 6.46
N GLY A 61 10.19 7.74 5.92
CA GLY A 61 10.42 6.33 5.57
C GLY A 61 11.00 6.13 4.17
N ILE A 62 10.96 4.89 3.70
CA ILE A 62 11.43 4.48 2.38
C ILE A 62 10.21 4.22 1.48
N GLY A 63 10.05 5.00 0.42
CA GLY A 63 9.08 4.67 -0.63
C GLY A 63 9.73 3.74 -1.64
N ALA A 64 9.23 2.52 -1.76
CA ALA A 64 9.73 1.59 -2.75
C ALA A 64 8.64 1.21 -3.75
N GLN A 65 9.01 1.21 -5.03
CA GLN A 65 8.15 0.70 -6.09
C GLN A 65 8.44 -0.79 -6.29
N ILE A 66 7.50 -1.62 -5.84
CA ILE A 66 7.52 -3.06 -6.06
C ILE A 66 6.66 -3.34 -7.29
N GLU A 67 7.28 -3.88 -8.34
CA GLU A 67 6.59 -4.22 -9.58
C GLU A 67 5.56 -5.34 -9.34
N SER A 68 4.40 -5.22 -9.99
CA SER A 68 3.32 -6.23 -9.93
C SER A 68 2.68 -6.45 -8.55
N ILE A 69 3.02 -5.64 -7.53
CA ILE A 69 2.26 -5.66 -6.28
C ILE A 69 0.83 -5.16 -6.56
N GLY A 70 -0.16 -5.85 -6.01
CA GLY A 70 -1.57 -5.57 -6.34
C GLY A 70 -2.11 -6.37 -7.53
N TRP A 71 -1.26 -7.07 -8.31
CA TRP A 71 -1.67 -7.84 -9.51
C TRP A 71 -1.32 -9.33 -9.45
N GLY A 72 -0.27 -9.69 -8.72
CA GLY A 72 0.21 -11.05 -8.54
C GLY A 72 -0.59 -11.87 -7.51
N ASN A 73 0.09 -12.75 -6.79
CA ASN A 73 -0.51 -13.60 -5.78
C ASN A 73 -0.91 -12.80 -4.53
N VAL A 74 -2.20 -12.85 -4.14
CA VAL A 74 -2.74 -12.12 -2.97
C VAL A 74 -2.11 -12.60 -1.65
N TYR A 75 -1.78 -13.90 -1.52
CA TYR A 75 -1.13 -14.40 -0.31
C TYR A 75 0.27 -13.80 -0.11
N HIS A 76 1.06 -13.71 -1.18
CA HIS A 76 2.38 -13.05 -1.12
C HIS A 76 2.22 -11.59 -0.72
N GLU A 77 1.25 -10.90 -1.32
CA GLU A 77 0.97 -9.49 -1.00
C GLU A 77 0.58 -9.29 0.45
N LEU A 78 -0.30 -10.14 1.01
CA LEU A 78 -0.66 -10.06 2.42
C LEU A 78 0.56 -10.27 3.33
N LEU A 79 1.42 -11.24 3.04
CA LEU A 79 2.64 -11.46 3.82
C LEU A 79 3.61 -10.28 3.73
N ILE A 80 3.74 -9.67 2.55
CA ILE A 80 4.52 -8.44 2.37
C ILE A 80 3.92 -7.33 3.23
N LEU A 81 2.61 -7.09 3.15
CA LEU A 81 1.94 -6.00 3.87
C LEU A 81 1.93 -6.18 5.40
N ILE A 82 1.89 -7.40 5.91
CA ILE A 82 1.93 -7.69 7.35
C ILE A 82 3.35 -7.55 7.90
N SER A 83 4.38 -7.75 7.08
CA SER A 83 5.77 -7.75 7.55
C SER A 83 6.22 -6.40 8.14
N GLY A 84 5.76 -5.26 7.61
CA GLY A 84 6.03 -3.94 8.18
C GLY A 84 5.47 -3.80 9.60
N PRO A 85 4.15 -3.95 9.80
CA PRO A 85 3.54 -3.94 11.13
C PRO A 85 4.19 -4.88 12.14
N THR A 86 4.72 -6.05 11.73
CA THR A 86 5.40 -6.98 12.65
C THR A 86 6.67 -6.39 13.25
N MET A 87 7.35 -5.45 12.59
CA MET A 87 8.51 -4.76 13.17
C MET A 87 8.15 -3.99 14.44
N HIS A 88 6.94 -3.43 14.50
CA HIS A 88 6.46 -2.72 15.69
C HIS A 88 6.23 -3.64 16.91
N LEU A 89 6.13 -4.95 16.71
CA LEU A 89 6.10 -5.93 17.79
C LEU A 89 7.52 -6.24 18.33
N ILE A 90 8.56 -5.99 17.52
CA ILE A 90 9.97 -6.23 17.90
C ILE A 90 10.53 -5.03 18.68
N TYR A 91 10.17 -3.79 18.33
CA TYR A 91 10.71 -2.58 18.99
C TYR A 91 10.54 -2.53 20.50
N PRO A 92 9.41 -2.95 21.12
CA PRO A 92 9.28 -2.99 22.57
C PRO A 92 10.39 -3.79 23.27
N PHE A 93 10.84 -4.91 22.68
CA PHE A 93 11.93 -5.71 23.21
C PHE A 93 13.28 -4.97 23.10
N CYS A 94 13.55 -4.30 21.98
CA CYS A 94 14.75 -3.48 21.80
C CYS A 94 14.77 -2.33 22.83
N PHE A 95 13.64 -1.63 23.01
CA PHE A 95 13.54 -0.54 24.00
C PHE A 95 13.68 -1.03 25.43
N LEU A 96 13.15 -2.23 25.75
CA LEU A 96 13.33 -2.84 27.07
C LEU A 96 14.79 -3.14 27.36
N LEU A 97 15.53 -3.68 26.40
CA LEU A 97 16.98 -3.91 26.52
C LEU A 97 17.73 -2.60 26.77
N CYS A 98 17.44 -1.55 26.00
CA CYS A 98 18.04 -0.22 26.20
C CYS A 98 17.73 0.37 27.58
N LYS A 99 16.52 0.10 28.13
CA LYS A 99 16.17 0.51 29.49
C LYS A 99 16.95 -0.27 30.54
N GLN A 100 17.05 -1.60 30.38
CA GLN A 100 17.79 -2.46 31.32
C GLN A 100 19.30 -2.14 31.38
N THR A 101 19.88 -1.71 30.26
CA THR A 101 21.28 -1.29 30.17
C THR A 101 21.50 0.18 30.58
N ASN A 102 20.47 0.86 31.11
CA ASN A 102 20.49 2.28 31.50
C ASN A 102 20.86 3.26 30.35
N ILE A 103 20.72 2.84 29.09
CA ILE A 103 20.93 3.73 27.92
C ILE A 103 19.80 4.77 27.82
N ILE A 104 18.58 4.37 28.20
CA ILE A 104 17.40 5.26 28.18
C ILE A 104 16.73 5.29 29.56
N SER A 105 16.15 6.47 29.89
CA SER A 105 15.40 6.64 31.13
C SER A 105 14.05 5.88 31.10
N PRO A 106 13.47 5.52 32.25
CA PRO A 106 12.16 4.88 32.31
C PRO A 106 11.04 5.72 31.66
N ASN A 107 11.08 7.05 31.81
CA ASN A 107 10.10 7.95 31.19
C ASN A 107 10.22 7.95 29.67
N PHE A 108 11.45 7.97 29.16
CA PHE A 108 11.69 7.93 27.71
C PHE A 108 11.31 6.58 27.10
N TYR A 109 11.55 5.48 27.83
CA TYR A 109 11.06 4.15 27.43
C TYR A 109 9.55 4.15 27.25
N ASN A 110 8.77 4.65 28.23
CA ASN A 110 7.32 4.73 28.14
C ASN A 110 6.87 5.57 26.94
N TYR A 111 7.53 6.70 26.70
CA TYR A 111 7.29 7.54 25.53
C TYR A 111 7.49 6.78 24.21
N LEU A 112 8.60 6.03 24.09
CA LEU A 112 8.90 5.24 22.88
C LEU A 112 7.87 4.12 22.65
N ILE A 113 7.39 3.49 23.71
CA ILE A 113 6.34 2.47 23.63
C ILE A 113 5.03 3.09 23.10
N HIS A 114 4.60 4.22 23.64
CA HIS A 114 3.39 4.92 23.16
C HIS A 114 3.56 5.37 21.70
N LEU A 115 4.71 5.93 21.34
CA LEU A 115 5.02 6.34 19.97
C LEU A 115 4.96 5.15 19.01
N ASN A 116 5.58 4.02 19.37
CA ASN A 116 5.58 2.80 18.58
C ASN A 116 4.15 2.28 18.31
N PHE A 117 3.34 2.16 19.35
CA PHE A 117 1.96 1.71 19.19
C PHE A 117 1.10 2.70 18.39
N SER A 118 1.33 4.00 18.55
CA SER A 118 0.64 5.02 17.75
C SER A 118 0.95 4.86 16.26
N ILE A 119 2.22 4.63 15.89
CA ILE A 119 2.63 4.40 14.50
C ILE A 119 2.03 3.09 13.97
N LEU A 120 2.06 2.01 14.77
CA LEU A 120 1.46 0.73 14.42
C LEU A 120 -0.04 0.85 14.13
N ILE A 121 -0.80 1.44 15.07
CA ILE A 121 -2.24 1.63 14.93
C ILE A 121 -2.56 2.48 13.72
N PHE A 122 -1.81 3.58 13.51
CA PHE A 122 -2.00 4.45 12.36
C PHE A 122 -1.81 3.69 11.04
N ASN A 123 -0.74 2.90 10.90
CA ASN A 123 -0.49 2.11 9.69
C ASN A 123 -1.51 0.98 9.47
N LEU A 124 -2.12 0.46 10.53
CA LEU A 124 -3.16 -0.57 10.46
C LEU A 124 -4.57 -0.03 10.25
N LEU A 125 -4.76 1.30 10.21
CA LEU A 125 -6.07 1.86 9.85
C LEU A 125 -6.51 1.37 8.47
N PRO A 126 -7.78 0.96 8.31
CA PRO A 126 -8.30 0.44 7.04
C PRO A 126 -8.57 1.58 6.03
N ILE A 127 -7.58 2.45 5.85
CA ILE A 127 -7.63 3.64 5.00
C ILE A 127 -6.50 3.56 3.97
N TYR A 128 -6.84 3.55 2.68
CA TYR A 128 -5.85 3.64 1.62
C TYR A 128 -5.17 5.04 1.65
N PRO A 129 -3.84 5.14 1.51
CA PRO A 129 -2.87 4.12 1.10
C PRO A 129 -2.12 3.40 2.24
N LEU A 130 -2.57 3.51 3.49
CA LEU A 130 -1.93 2.86 4.65
C LEU A 130 -1.95 1.32 4.50
N ASP A 131 -1.07 0.63 5.23
CA ASP A 131 -0.96 -0.84 5.14
C ASP A 131 -2.27 -1.55 5.47
N GLY A 132 -3.00 -1.09 6.50
CA GLY A 132 -4.33 -1.63 6.83
C GLY A 132 -5.33 -1.49 5.69
N GLY A 133 -5.32 -0.38 4.96
CA GLY A 133 -6.16 -0.18 3.77
C GLY A 133 -5.75 -1.10 2.61
N ARG A 134 -4.46 -1.34 2.43
CA ARG A 134 -3.93 -2.26 1.41
C ARG A 134 -4.19 -3.72 1.78
N ILE A 135 -4.08 -4.10 3.05
CA ILE A 135 -4.47 -5.42 3.57
C ILE A 135 -5.96 -5.64 3.30
N LEU A 136 -6.82 -4.68 3.61
CA LEU A 136 -8.25 -4.76 3.34
C LEU A 136 -8.53 -4.93 1.84
N SER A 137 -7.82 -4.18 0.97
CA SER A 137 -7.89 -4.35 -0.48
C SER A 137 -7.56 -5.77 -0.91
N SER A 138 -6.46 -6.32 -0.39
CA SER A 138 -6.03 -7.69 -0.70
C SER A 138 -7.07 -8.72 -0.25
N LEU A 139 -7.69 -8.52 0.92
CA LEU A 139 -8.78 -9.39 1.40
C LEU A 139 -10.01 -9.34 0.49
N PHE A 140 -10.40 -8.17 0.00
CA PHE A 140 -11.50 -8.06 -0.96
C PHE A 140 -11.20 -8.77 -2.27
N HIS A 141 -9.94 -8.80 -2.72
CA HIS A 141 -9.54 -9.52 -3.93
C HIS A 141 -9.67 -11.05 -3.86
N PHE A 142 -9.84 -11.64 -2.67
CA PHE A 142 -10.20 -13.07 -2.53
C PHE A 142 -11.66 -13.34 -2.88
N ILE A 143 -12.55 -12.39 -2.61
CA ILE A 143 -14.00 -12.59 -2.64
C ILE A 143 -14.62 -11.94 -3.86
N MET A 144 -14.06 -10.81 -4.31
CA MET A 144 -14.66 -9.92 -5.31
C MET A 144 -13.77 -9.82 -6.56
N PRO A 145 -14.37 -9.53 -7.75
CA PRO A 145 -13.63 -9.21 -8.95
C PRO A 145 -12.83 -7.91 -8.75
N PHE A 146 -11.76 -7.75 -9.53
CA PHE A 146 -10.72 -6.73 -9.33
C PHE A 146 -11.28 -5.31 -9.19
N HIS A 147 -12.14 -4.91 -10.11
CA HIS A 147 -12.69 -3.55 -10.09
C HIS A 147 -13.62 -3.28 -8.89
N LEU A 148 -14.44 -4.28 -8.52
CA LEU A 148 -15.32 -4.17 -7.37
C LEU A 148 -14.53 -4.10 -6.06
N ALA A 149 -13.50 -4.92 -5.92
CA ALA A 149 -12.61 -4.91 -4.77
C ALA A 149 -11.95 -3.53 -4.56
N GLN A 150 -11.48 -2.89 -5.65
CA GLN A 150 -10.94 -1.53 -5.59
C GLN A 150 -11.98 -0.51 -5.13
N LYS A 151 -13.20 -0.56 -5.70
CA LYS A 151 -14.29 0.36 -5.30
C LYS A 151 -14.63 0.20 -3.81
N CYS A 152 -14.80 -1.05 -3.36
CA CYS A 152 -15.10 -1.33 -1.95
C CYS A 152 -13.99 -0.82 -1.04
N THR A 153 -12.71 -1.05 -1.38
CA THR A 153 -11.58 -0.53 -0.60
C THR A 153 -11.65 0.99 -0.43
N LEU A 154 -11.87 1.73 -1.51
CA LEU A 154 -11.93 3.19 -1.46
C LEU A 154 -13.17 3.69 -0.69
N PHE A 155 -14.31 3.02 -0.84
CA PHE A 155 -15.52 3.33 -0.09
C PHE A 155 -15.31 3.12 1.42
N PHE A 156 -14.76 1.97 1.81
CA PHE A 156 -14.44 1.69 3.22
C PHE A 156 -13.39 2.66 3.76
N SER A 157 -12.38 3.02 2.97
CA SER A 157 -11.38 4.03 3.36
C SER A 157 -12.01 5.38 3.65
N LEU A 158 -12.91 5.85 2.78
CA LEU A 158 -13.63 7.10 2.98
C LEU A 158 -14.55 7.03 4.20
N PHE A 159 -15.28 5.93 4.37
CA PHE A 159 -16.14 5.72 5.53
C PHE A 159 -15.36 5.80 6.85
N HIS A 160 -14.21 5.10 6.95
CA HIS A 160 -13.38 5.14 8.16
C HIS A 160 -12.75 6.51 8.39
N LEU A 161 -12.35 7.21 7.32
CA LEU A 161 -11.84 8.57 7.43
C LEU A 161 -12.91 9.53 7.99
N CYS A 162 -14.15 9.46 7.48
CA CYS A 162 -15.28 10.24 8.00
C CYS A 162 -15.61 9.86 9.46
N PHE A 163 -15.57 8.56 9.78
CA PHE A 163 -15.81 8.09 11.15
C PHE A 163 -14.78 8.65 12.14
N ILE A 164 -13.48 8.59 11.79
CA ILE A 164 -12.41 9.18 12.60
C ILE A 164 -12.59 10.69 12.73
N PHE A 165 -12.97 11.37 11.66
CA PHE A 165 -13.26 12.80 11.68
C PHE A 165 -14.36 13.16 12.67
N LEU A 166 -15.46 12.43 12.69
CA LEU A 166 -16.63 12.73 13.52
C LEU A 166 -16.42 12.43 15.01
N TYR A 167 -15.67 11.36 15.33
CA TYR A 167 -15.64 10.81 16.70
C TYR A 167 -14.30 11.02 17.42
N PHE A 168 -13.18 11.14 16.73
CA PHE A 168 -11.85 11.12 17.33
C PHE A 168 -11.04 12.39 17.09
N ILE A 169 -11.53 13.31 16.30
CA ILE A 169 -10.76 14.53 16.01
C ILE A 169 -10.80 15.47 17.20
N THR A 170 -9.68 15.60 17.87
CA THR A 170 -9.34 16.85 18.54
C THR A 170 -8.94 17.84 17.44
N PHE A 171 -9.56 19.04 17.39
CA PHE A 171 -9.35 20.05 16.33
C PHE A 171 -7.92 20.64 16.36
N ASN A 172 -6.91 19.79 16.33
CA ASN A 172 -5.52 20.17 16.20
C ASN A 172 -5.15 20.30 14.71
N ILE A 173 -4.44 21.34 14.36
CA ILE A 173 -3.99 21.62 12.98
C ILE A 173 -3.28 20.39 12.37
N SER A 174 -2.43 19.71 13.16
CA SER A 174 -1.71 18.51 12.69
C SER A 174 -2.64 17.38 12.27
N SER A 175 -3.71 17.12 13.05
CA SER A 175 -4.70 16.09 12.74
C SER A 175 -5.46 16.42 11.45
N ILE A 176 -5.83 17.68 11.27
CA ILE A 176 -6.51 18.17 10.05
C ILE A 176 -5.62 17.97 8.82
N ILE A 177 -4.32 18.32 8.91
CA ILE A 177 -3.38 18.15 7.79
C ILE A 177 -3.25 16.67 7.39
N VAL A 178 -3.11 15.75 8.36
CA VAL A 178 -3.02 14.32 8.09
C VAL A 178 -4.30 13.81 7.42
N MET A 179 -5.48 14.23 7.88
CA MET A 179 -6.74 13.81 7.29
C MET A 179 -6.95 14.36 5.88
N LEU A 180 -6.59 15.62 5.63
CA LEU A 180 -6.60 16.19 4.29
C LEU A 180 -5.66 15.43 3.35
N PHE A 181 -4.46 15.08 3.83
CA PHE A 181 -3.53 14.27 3.05
C PHE A 181 -4.14 12.90 2.68
N LEU A 182 -4.73 12.18 3.65
CA LEU A 182 -5.36 10.88 3.38
C LEU A 182 -6.56 11.03 2.43
N LEU A 183 -7.38 12.07 2.58
CA LEU A 183 -8.49 12.35 1.67
C LEU A 183 -8.00 12.57 0.24
N ILE A 184 -6.97 13.38 0.06
CA ILE A 184 -6.35 13.62 -1.27
C ILE A 184 -5.85 12.31 -1.87
N GLN A 185 -5.21 11.43 -1.09
CA GLN A 185 -4.75 10.13 -1.57
C GLN A 185 -5.90 9.22 -2.03
N ILE A 186 -7.01 9.20 -1.29
CA ILE A 186 -8.22 8.45 -1.69
C ILE A 186 -8.79 9.01 -3.01
N ILE A 187 -8.85 10.32 -3.17
CA ILE A 187 -9.34 10.97 -4.40
C ILE A 187 -8.44 10.62 -5.58
N ILE A 188 -7.12 10.71 -5.43
CA ILE A 188 -6.14 10.34 -6.46
C ILE A 188 -6.34 8.87 -6.86
N ALA A 189 -6.42 7.95 -5.89
CA ALA A 189 -6.64 6.54 -6.14
C ALA A 189 -7.98 6.28 -6.86
N TYR A 190 -9.04 7.02 -6.53
CA TYR A 190 -10.32 6.93 -7.21
C TYR A 190 -10.21 7.34 -8.68
N HIS A 191 -9.52 8.40 -9.01
CA HIS A 191 -9.28 8.83 -10.40
C HIS A 191 -8.39 7.85 -11.16
N GLN A 192 -7.38 7.28 -10.51
CA GLN A 192 -6.43 6.35 -11.12
C GLN A 192 -6.97 4.92 -11.29
N ARG A 193 -8.12 4.57 -10.68
CA ARG A 193 -8.62 3.18 -10.66
C ARG A 193 -8.80 2.56 -12.05
N ASN A 194 -9.27 3.31 -13.04
CA ASN A 194 -9.46 2.80 -14.41
C ASN A 194 -8.12 2.51 -15.08
N TYR A 195 -7.11 3.33 -14.82
CA TYR A 195 -5.75 3.11 -15.27
C TYR A 195 -5.15 1.86 -14.63
N THR A 196 -5.26 1.73 -13.30
CA THR A 196 -4.77 0.55 -12.55
C THR A 196 -5.47 -0.73 -13.01
N ARG A 197 -6.79 -0.69 -13.30
CA ARG A 197 -7.53 -1.82 -13.85
C ARG A 197 -6.97 -2.25 -15.21
N ARG A 198 -6.69 -1.32 -16.10
CA ARG A 198 -6.08 -1.62 -17.41
C ARG A 198 -4.70 -2.25 -17.27
N GLN A 199 -3.85 -1.70 -16.42
CA GLN A 199 -2.54 -2.27 -16.13
C GLN A 199 -2.64 -3.69 -15.59
N PHE A 200 -3.59 -3.97 -14.69
CA PHE A 200 -3.85 -5.31 -14.21
C PHE A 200 -4.25 -6.27 -15.34
N TYR A 201 -5.12 -5.86 -16.25
CA TYR A 201 -5.53 -6.70 -17.39
C TYR A 201 -4.37 -6.98 -18.35
N PHE A 202 -3.52 -5.99 -18.61
CA PHE A 202 -2.27 -6.21 -19.35
C PHE A 202 -1.37 -7.21 -18.65
N TYR A 203 -1.12 -7.02 -17.37
CA TYR A 203 -0.31 -7.95 -16.58
C TYR A 203 -0.89 -9.36 -16.66
N ARG A 204 -2.20 -9.51 -16.50
CA ARG A 204 -2.92 -10.78 -16.51
C ARG A 204 -2.83 -11.51 -17.86
N LYS A 205 -2.87 -10.79 -18.96
CA LYS A 205 -2.69 -11.36 -20.32
C LYS A 205 -1.34 -12.05 -20.48
N TYR A 206 -0.27 -11.48 -19.93
CA TYR A 206 1.08 -12.05 -20.01
C TYR A 206 1.42 -13.02 -18.87
N HIS A 207 0.63 -13.05 -17.81
CA HIS A 207 0.81 -13.91 -16.65
C HIS A 207 -0.51 -14.63 -16.32
N PRO A 208 -0.92 -15.60 -17.15
CA PRO A 208 -2.15 -16.35 -16.94
C PRO A 208 -2.05 -17.18 -15.65
N VAL A 209 -3.17 -17.36 -14.98
CA VAL A 209 -3.27 -18.17 -13.76
C VAL A 209 -3.93 -19.50 -14.08
N SER A 210 -3.27 -20.59 -13.72
CA SER A 210 -3.71 -21.98 -14.00
C SER A 210 -4.55 -22.58 -12.88
N TYR A 211 -5.22 -21.77 -12.06
CA TYR A 211 -6.02 -22.26 -10.94
C TYR A 211 -7.45 -22.64 -11.34
N LYS A 212 -8.26 -23.02 -10.35
CA LYS A 212 -9.65 -23.45 -10.53
C LYS A 212 -10.44 -22.51 -11.42
N ILE A 213 -11.08 -23.07 -12.45
CA ILE A 213 -11.96 -22.36 -13.36
C ILE A 213 -13.18 -21.85 -12.58
N TYR A 214 -13.50 -20.57 -12.75
CA TYR A 214 -14.63 -19.91 -12.14
C TYR A 214 -15.48 -19.19 -13.20
N ALA A 215 -16.69 -19.72 -13.43
CA ALA A 215 -17.64 -19.14 -14.37
C ALA A 215 -18.53 -18.10 -13.66
N HIS A 216 -18.60 -16.90 -14.19
CA HIS A 216 -19.39 -15.80 -13.61
C HIS A 216 -19.93 -14.85 -14.70
N PRO A 217 -21.08 -14.20 -14.44
CA PRO A 217 -21.71 -13.28 -15.41
C PRO A 217 -21.09 -11.88 -15.43
N TYR A 218 -20.16 -11.58 -14.51
CA TYR A 218 -19.56 -10.24 -14.39
C TYR A 218 -18.51 -10.01 -15.47
N GLN A 219 -18.53 -8.87 -16.11
CA GLN A 219 -17.50 -8.44 -17.07
C GLN A 219 -16.27 -7.87 -16.37
N ASP A 220 -15.64 -8.69 -15.53
CA ASP A 220 -14.45 -8.36 -14.75
C ASP A 220 -13.73 -9.66 -14.36
N ILE A 221 -12.49 -9.56 -13.86
CA ILE A 221 -11.61 -10.69 -13.56
C ILE A 221 -11.40 -10.84 -12.06
N TYR A 222 -11.57 -12.07 -11.55
CA TYR A 222 -11.13 -12.48 -10.22
C TYR A 222 -9.64 -12.75 -10.22
N ARG A 223 -8.91 -12.12 -9.34
CA ARG A 223 -7.44 -12.10 -9.35
C ARG A 223 -6.81 -13.49 -9.14
N GLN A 224 -7.43 -14.34 -8.30
CA GLN A 224 -6.90 -15.65 -7.91
C GLN A 224 -7.51 -16.84 -8.66
N ARG A 225 -8.28 -16.62 -9.72
CA ARG A 225 -9.02 -17.64 -10.43
C ARG A 225 -8.82 -17.51 -11.93
N TYR A 226 -8.93 -18.62 -12.66
CA TYR A 226 -9.11 -18.58 -14.11
C TYR A 226 -10.58 -18.32 -14.41
N ASN A 227 -10.87 -17.25 -15.14
CA ASN A 227 -12.22 -16.74 -15.31
C ASN A 227 -12.84 -17.21 -16.62
N LEU A 228 -14.09 -17.72 -16.53
CA LEU A 228 -14.99 -17.85 -17.67
C LEU A 228 -16.03 -16.75 -17.57
N ILE A 229 -16.04 -15.82 -18.53
CA ILE A 229 -16.79 -14.58 -18.48
C ILE A 229 -17.96 -14.67 -19.47
N LYS A 230 -19.18 -14.37 -19.01
CA LYS A 230 -20.35 -14.34 -19.89
C LYS A 230 -20.43 -12.96 -20.58
N CYS A 231 -20.23 -12.95 -21.89
CA CYS A 231 -20.38 -11.75 -22.72
C CYS A 231 -21.48 -11.99 -23.74
N ARG A 232 -22.53 -11.14 -23.77
CA ARG A 232 -23.65 -11.23 -24.73
C ARG A 232 -24.23 -12.65 -24.91
N ASN A 233 -24.45 -13.37 -23.81
CA ASN A 233 -24.95 -14.76 -23.77
C ASN A 233 -23.95 -15.86 -24.23
N VAL A 234 -22.70 -15.53 -24.54
CA VAL A 234 -21.65 -16.49 -24.86
C VAL A 234 -20.63 -16.53 -23.72
N TRP A 235 -20.21 -17.75 -23.35
CA TRP A 235 -19.12 -17.93 -22.39
C TRP A 235 -17.79 -17.82 -23.12
N MET A 236 -16.96 -16.86 -22.70
CA MET A 236 -15.61 -16.61 -23.24
C MET A 236 -14.56 -17.01 -22.23
N LYS A 237 -13.46 -17.55 -22.70
CA LYS A 237 -12.25 -17.75 -21.89
C LYS A 237 -11.66 -16.40 -21.52
N GLU A 238 -10.94 -16.37 -20.40
CA GLU A 238 -10.28 -15.16 -19.90
C GLU A 238 -9.38 -14.51 -20.96
N GLU A 239 -8.62 -15.32 -21.71
CA GLU A 239 -7.71 -14.86 -22.76
C GLU A 239 -8.46 -14.14 -23.89
N ASP A 240 -9.51 -14.76 -24.42
CA ASP A 240 -10.33 -14.20 -25.52
C ASP A 240 -11.03 -12.91 -25.07
N TRP A 241 -11.50 -12.89 -23.81
CA TRP A 241 -12.15 -11.69 -23.25
C TRP A 241 -11.13 -10.55 -23.05
N LEU A 242 -9.91 -10.86 -22.59
CA LEU A 242 -8.84 -9.88 -22.47
C LEU A 242 -8.44 -9.30 -23.81
N ASP A 243 -8.36 -10.14 -24.87
CA ASP A 243 -8.03 -9.68 -26.22
C ASP A 243 -9.14 -8.77 -26.78
N TYR A 244 -10.40 -9.14 -26.58
CA TYR A 244 -11.54 -8.31 -26.94
C TYR A 244 -11.49 -6.95 -26.20
N TYR A 245 -11.36 -6.98 -24.87
CA TYR A 245 -11.38 -5.77 -24.03
C TYR A 245 -10.20 -4.84 -24.32
N LEU A 246 -9.00 -5.38 -24.47
CA LEU A 246 -7.79 -4.61 -24.74
C LEU A 246 -7.69 -4.19 -26.22
N GLY A 247 -8.21 -4.99 -27.16
CA GLY A 247 -8.24 -4.69 -28.58
C GLY A 247 -9.08 -3.47 -28.92
N ASP A 248 -10.21 -3.27 -28.24
CA ASP A 248 -11.03 -2.06 -28.37
C ASP A 248 -10.29 -0.79 -27.93
N PHE A 249 -9.39 -0.91 -26.94
CA PHE A 249 -8.60 0.22 -26.43
C PHE A 249 -7.36 0.53 -27.27
N VAL A 250 -6.71 -0.46 -27.87
CA VAL A 250 -5.54 -0.26 -28.76
C VAL A 250 -5.93 0.55 -30.00
N LYS A 251 -7.18 0.47 -30.45
CA LYS A 251 -7.72 1.30 -31.54
C LYS A 251 -7.93 2.77 -31.16
N ILE A 252 -8.04 3.08 -29.88
CA ILE A 252 -8.38 4.43 -29.38
C ILE A 252 -7.13 5.24 -28.99
N ASP A 253 -6.02 4.61 -28.57
CA ASP A 253 -4.84 5.35 -28.12
C ASP A 253 -3.51 4.57 -28.29
N PRO A 254 -2.91 4.62 -29.51
CA PRO A 254 -1.62 3.96 -29.73
C PRO A 254 -0.43 4.68 -29.10
N GLN A 255 -0.58 5.91 -28.57
CA GLN A 255 0.54 6.76 -28.14
C GLN A 255 0.85 6.77 -26.63
N HIS A 256 0.04 6.15 -25.79
CA HIS A 256 0.24 6.15 -24.34
C HIS A 256 0.84 4.86 -23.74
N PHE A 257 1.46 4.02 -24.57
CA PHE A 257 2.19 2.83 -24.10
C PHE A 257 3.69 3.09 -23.92
N THR A 258 4.06 4.16 -23.26
CA THR A 258 5.39 4.24 -22.64
C THR A 258 5.30 3.62 -21.25
N ILE A 259 5.93 2.46 -21.13
CA ILE A 259 6.23 1.80 -19.85
C ILE A 259 7.13 2.77 -19.07
N LEU A 260 6.54 3.48 -18.10
CA LEU A 260 7.27 4.23 -17.07
C LEU A 260 7.59 3.31 -15.89
#